data_8e31865d585f1c267d34ddaa7ad09e54
#
_entry.id   8e31865d585f1c267d34ddaa7ad09e54
#
_cell.length_a   1.000
_cell.length_b   1.000
_cell.length_c   1.000
_cell.angle_alpha   90.00
_cell.angle_beta   90.00
_cell.angle_gamma   90.00
#
_symmetry.space_group_name_H-M   'P 1'
#
loop_
_entity.id
_entity.type
_entity.pdbx_description
1 polymer ?
#
loop_
_entity_poly.entity_id
_entity_poly.type
_entity_poly.pdbx_seq_one_letter_code
_entity_poly.pdbx_strand_id
1 'polypeptide(L)'
;MKAEGIGWGKLFVAGEYAVVHPGHPAIILATNRCIRVTIETSNQFCLINTNNQKKIVFDDLNVRDEYWKFLIAALNVFYRLLQEKGCRFSSVSITVNSDLDSEDGRKLGLGSSGAIVAAIIKGLNRFYQLNLNSISMFKLCVISQSDLKVQGSYGDLAAAIYGGIIQYTRFEDVDMTGSISALLNTEWPQLSVSYLNYPFDLHWVVGWTGEPASTQRRVDWVHAFIENEKYIQLLDLSKKIVYEMIQSHDIESFLNGIRQYRDWLNQLEILTDLTIETSQIKSFIEICTQHHGSGKSSGAGGGDCAIAFFPHPVAINDILLSKGIMPLTIQIAKREVV
;
A
#
# COMPACT_ATOMS: atom_id res chain seq x y z
N MET A 1 -17.94 -4.90 -24.34
CA MET A 1 -17.20 -5.71 -23.36
C MET A 1 -17.08 -4.90 -22.08
N LYS A 2 -17.19 -5.53 -20.90
CA LYS A 2 -17.11 -4.86 -19.61
C LYS A 2 -16.28 -5.70 -18.64
N ALA A 3 -15.41 -5.07 -17.84
CA ALA A 3 -14.64 -5.73 -16.80
C ALA A 3 -14.45 -4.82 -15.59
N GLU A 4 -14.20 -5.43 -14.45
CA GLU A 4 -13.94 -4.70 -13.20
C GLU A 4 -12.54 -5.03 -12.68
N GLY A 5 -11.91 -4.03 -12.06
CA GLY A 5 -10.67 -4.18 -11.32
C GLY A 5 -10.81 -3.59 -9.92
N ILE A 6 -10.14 -4.22 -8.95
CA ILE A 6 -10.16 -3.79 -7.55
C ILE A 6 -8.72 -3.65 -7.07
N GLY A 7 -8.36 -2.47 -6.57
CA GLY A 7 -7.11 -2.24 -5.85
C GLY A 7 -7.41 -1.99 -4.39
N TRP A 8 -6.91 -2.85 -3.52
CA TRP A 8 -7.15 -2.78 -2.08
C TRP A 8 -6.33 -1.65 -1.44
N GLY A 9 -6.88 -1.03 -0.40
CA GLY A 9 -6.11 -0.17 0.48
C GLY A 9 -5.13 -0.99 1.32
N LYS A 10 -4.24 -0.32 2.06
CA LYS A 10 -3.20 -0.95 2.88
C LYS A 10 -3.06 -0.33 4.26
N LEU A 11 -2.58 -1.14 5.20
CA LEU A 11 -2.03 -0.71 6.49
C LEU A 11 -0.73 -1.47 6.75
N PHE A 12 0.32 -0.77 7.13
CA PHE A 12 1.53 -1.42 7.60
C PHE A 12 1.33 -1.91 9.04
N VAL A 13 1.67 -3.15 9.27
CA VAL A 13 1.71 -3.79 10.59
C VAL A 13 3.11 -3.67 11.17
N ALA A 14 4.14 -3.96 10.37
CA ALA A 14 5.55 -3.77 10.70
C ALA A 14 6.39 -3.69 9.41
N GLY A 15 7.61 -3.16 9.50
CA GLY A 15 8.55 -3.09 8.38
C GLY A 15 8.59 -1.73 7.68
N GLU A 16 7.84 -0.73 8.15
CA GLU A 16 7.89 0.63 7.61
C GLU A 16 9.33 1.15 7.61
N TYR A 17 9.66 2.03 6.68
CA TYR A 17 10.99 2.56 6.42
C TYR A 17 12.02 1.50 6.02
N ALA A 18 12.21 0.43 6.82
CA ALA A 18 13.18 -0.62 6.51
C ALA A 18 12.90 -1.33 5.17
N VAL A 19 11.62 -1.50 4.82
CA VAL A 19 11.18 -2.18 3.59
C VAL A 19 11.58 -1.47 2.29
N VAL A 20 12.03 -0.21 2.33
CA VAL A 20 12.58 0.46 1.15
C VAL A 20 13.95 -0.11 0.75
N HIS A 21 14.62 -0.79 1.68
CA HIS A 21 15.88 -1.48 1.44
C HIS A 21 15.61 -2.92 0.99
N PRO A 22 16.21 -3.38 -0.11
CA PRO A 22 16.09 -4.76 -0.56
C PRO A 22 16.41 -5.77 0.54
N GLY A 23 15.66 -6.86 0.60
CA GLY A 23 15.88 -7.93 1.59
C GLY A 23 15.36 -7.65 3.00
N HIS A 24 14.71 -6.50 3.24
CA HIS A 24 14.05 -6.19 4.51
C HIS A 24 12.55 -6.46 4.39
N PRO A 25 12.00 -7.36 5.24
CA PRO A 25 10.60 -7.73 5.16
C PRO A 25 9.69 -6.68 5.80
N ALA A 26 8.44 -6.65 5.34
CA ALA A 26 7.34 -5.95 5.99
C ALA A 26 6.14 -6.88 6.11
N ILE A 27 5.29 -6.61 7.11
CA ILE A 27 3.96 -7.20 7.26
C ILE A 27 2.96 -6.12 6.87
N ILE A 28 2.15 -6.39 5.84
CA ILE A 28 1.19 -5.43 5.32
C ILE A 28 -0.19 -6.08 5.29
N LEU A 29 -1.18 -5.37 5.80
CA LEU A 29 -2.58 -5.74 5.79
C LEU A 29 -3.27 -5.00 4.65
N ALA A 30 -3.85 -5.73 3.71
CA ALA A 30 -4.73 -5.16 2.70
C ALA A 30 -6.13 -4.96 3.29
N THR A 31 -6.70 -3.77 3.11
CA THR A 31 -7.99 -3.38 3.68
C THR A 31 -9.14 -3.69 2.72
N ASN A 32 -10.33 -3.95 3.26
CA ASN A 32 -11.56 -4.09 2.46
C ASN A 32 -12.02 -2.77 1.82
N ARG A 33 -11.50 -1.62 2.28
CA ARG A 33 -11.63 -0.35 1.56
C ARG A 33 -10.74 -0.38 0.32
N CYS A 34 -11.24 0.10 -0.81
CA CYS A 34 -10.58 -0.12 -2.09
C CYS A 34 -10.89 0.97 -3.12
N ILE A 35 -10.18 0.93 -4.22
CA ILE A 35 -10.59 1.60 -5.45
C ILE A 35 -11.13 0.55 -6.41
N ARG A 36 -12.32 0.79 -6.94
CA ARG A 36 -12.96 -0.02 -7.99
C ARG A 36 -12.90 0.73 -9.30
N VAL A 37 -12.57 0.01 -10.35
CA VAL A 37 -12.66 0.53 -11.71
C VAL A 37 -13.58 -0.35 -12.54
N THR A 38 -14.39 0.28 -13.37
CA THR A 38 -15.18 -0.37 -14.41
C THR A 38 -14.61 0.04 -15.76
N ILE A 39 -14.24 -0.91 -16.59
CA ILE A 39 -13.66 -0.70 -17.92
C ILE A 39 -14.63 -1.19 -18.97
N GLU A 40 -14.96 -0.34 -19.93
CA GLU A 40 -15.89 -0.63 -21.03
C GLU A 40 -15.28 -0.19 -22.36
N THR A 41 -15.64 -0.89 -23.46
CA THR A 41 -15.26 -0.43 -24.82
C THR A 41 -15.80 0.96 -25.09
N SER A 42 -15.00 1.80 -25.75
CA SER A 42 -15.37 3.16 -26.11
C SER A 42 -14.72 3.55 -27.43
N ASN A 43 -15.26 4.58 -28.09
CA ASN A 43 -14.67 5.14 -29.32
C ASN A 43 -13.44 6.04 -29.02
N GLN A 44 -13.36 6.58 -27.81
CA GLN A 44 -12.26 7.42 -27.32
C GLN A 44 -11.89 6.98 -25.91
N PHE A 45 -10.66 7.27 -25.45
CA PHE A 45 -10.32 7.11 -24.06
C PHE A 45 -11.10 8.09 -23.20
N CYS A 46 -11.75 7.59 -22.16
CA CYS A 46 -12.53 8.40 -21.24
C CYS A 46 -12.27 7.93 -19.81
N LEU A 47 -11.87 8.87 -18.93
CA LEU A 47 -11.66 8.61 -17.51
C LEU A 47 -12.68 9.41 -16.71
N ILE A 48 -13.38 8.76 -15.80
CA ILE A 48 -14.45 9.33 -14.99
C ILE A 48 -14.20 8.96 -13.52
N ASN A 49 -14.13 9.95 -12.64
CA ASN A 49 -14.14 9.72 -11.20
C ASN A 49 -15.52 10.07 -10.64
N THR A 50 -16.22 9.07 -10.10
CA THR A 50 -17.59 9.23 -9.60
C THR A 50 -17.66 9.99 -8.28
N ASN A 51 -16.60 9.95 -7.46
CA ASN A 51 -16.57 10.60 -6.15
C ASN A 51 -16.56 12.15 -6.27
N ASN A 52 -15.87 12.70 -7.27
CA ASN A 52 -15.73 14.13 -7.46
C ASN A 52 -16.15 14.62 -8.86
N GLN A 53 -16.74 13.74 -9.67
CA GLN A 53 -17.27 13.99 -11.01
C GLN A 53 -16.23 14.53 -12.02
N LYS A 54 -14.93 14.38 -11.74
CA LYS A 54 -13.88 14.74 -12.70
C LYS A 54 -13.92 13.79 -13.89
N LYS A 55 -13.75 14.36 -15.09
CA LYS A 55 -13.75 13.62 -16.35
C LYS A 55 -12.70 14.18 -17.29
N ILE A 56 -12.04 13.30 -18.04
CA ILE A 56 -11.17 13.65 -19.16
C ILE A 56 -11.45 12.71 -20.34
N VAL A 57 -11.37 13.24 -21.56
CA VAL A 57 -11.49 12.48 -22.82
C VAL A 57 -10.28 12.77 -23.68
N PHE A 58 -9.71 11.78 -24.32
CA PHE A 58 -8.52 11.92 -25.17
C PHE A 58 -8.48 10.83 -26.24
N ASP A 59 -7.76 11.08 -27.32
CA ASP A 59 -7.69 10.19 -28.48
C ASP A 59 -6.46 9.26 -28.45
N ASP A 60 -5.37 9.69 -27.80
CA ASP A 60 -4.14 8.93 -27.68
C ASP A 60 -3.58 8.95 -26.26
N LEU A 61 -2.65 8.04 -25.96
CA LEU A 61 -2.07 7.84 -24.63
C LEU A 61 -0.92 8.83 -24.30
N ASN A 62 -0.61 9.80 -25.15
CA ASN A 62 0.41 10.83 -24.88
C ASN A 62 -0.11 11.97 -24.01
N VAL A 63 -1.37 11.89 -23.59
CA VAL A 63 -1.99 12.87 -22.71
C VAL A 63 -1.23 12.97 -21.39
N ARG A 64 -1.09 14.22 -20.89
CA ARG A 64 -0.51 14.50 -19.58
C ARG A 64 -1.54 15.23 -18.74
N ASP A 65 -1.85 14.67 -17.59
CA ASP A 65 -2.75 15.27 -16.63
C ASP A 65 -2.28 14.88 -15.21
N GLU A 66 -2.07 15.87 -14.34
CA GLU A 66 -1.51 15.65 -13.01
C GLU A 66 -2.49 14.88 -12.09
N TYR A 67 -3.79 15.10 -12.25
CA TYR A 67 -4.80 14.38 -11.48
C TYR A 67 -4.89 12.89 -11.87
N TRP A 68 -4.79 12.60 -13.18
CA TRP A 68 -4.94 11.25 -13.75
C TRP A 68 -3.61 10.53 -13.97
N LYS A 69 -2.48 11.11 -13.58
CA LYS A 69 -1.13 10.62 -13.93
C LYS A 69 -0.90 9.13 -13.62
N PHE A 70 -1.31 8.66 -12.44
CA PHE A 70 -1.14 7.25 -12.07
C PHE A 70 -1.97 6.30 -12.93
N LEU A 71 -3.19 6.70 -13.26
CA LEU A 71 -4.08 5.92 -14.12
C LEU A 71 -3.57 5.90 -15.56
N ILE A 72 -3.16 7.06 -16.09
CA ILE A 72 -2.59 7.18 -17.45
C ILE A 72 -1.29 6.37 -17.56
N ALA A 73 -0.42 6.41 -16.57
CA ALA A 73 0.81 5.60 -16.57
C ALA A 73 0.50 4.08 -16.58
N ALA A 74 -0.46 3.64 -15.78
CA ALA A 74 -0.89 2.23 -15.79
C ALA A 74 -1.47 1.81 -17.14
N LEU A 75 -2.29 2.65 -17.77
CA LEU A 75 -2.78 2.46 -19.14
C LEU A 75 -1.62 2.32 -20.12
N ASN A 76 -0.69 3.28 -20.13
CA ASN A 76 0.44 3.30 -21.04
C ASN A 76 1.27 2.01 -20.96
N VAL A 77 1.63 1.59 -19.75
CA VAL A 77 2.41 0.37 -19.54
C VAL A 77 1.64 -0.85 -20.03
N PHE A 78 0.35 -0.94 -19.72
CA PHE A 78 -0.46 -2.09 -20.14
C PHE A 78 -0.64 -2.14 -21.67
N TYR A 79 -0.84 -1.00 -22.32
CA TYR A 79 -0.95 -0.94 -23.79
C TYR A 79 0.37 -1.24 -24.50
N ARG A 80 1.51 -0.84 -23.92
CA ARG A 80 2.84 -1.27 -24.40
C ARG A 80 2.96 -2.80 -24.37
N LEU A 81 2.53 -3.44 -23.29
CA LEU A 81 2.49 -4.91 -23.19
C LEU A 81 1.59 -5.52 -24.27
N LEU A 82 0.40 -4.96 -24.54
CA LEU A 82 -0.48 -5.45 -25.61
C LEU A 82 0.18 -5.34 -26.98
N GLN A 83 0.86 -4.24 -27.28
CA GLN A 83 1.61 -4.05 -28.52
C GLN A 83 2.71 -5.09 -28.67
N GLU A 84 3.52 -5.32 -27.62
CA GLU A 84 4.59 -6.33 -27.64
C GLU A 84 4.05 -7.75 -27.87
N LYS A 85 2.84 -8.05 -27.37
CA LYS A 85 2.16 -9.33 -27.58
C LYS A 85 1.42 -9.42 -28.92
N GLY A 86 1.42 -8.39 -29.74
CA GLY A 86 0.67 -8.33 -31.00
C GLY A 86 -0.86 -8.35 -30.79
N CYS A 87 -1.33 -8.03 -29.61
CA CYS A 87 -2.75 -7.97 -29.29
C CYS A 87 -3.40 -6.72 -29.88
N ARG A 88 -4.61 -6.87 -30.45
CA ARG A 88 -5.42 -5.71 -30.81
C ARG A 88 -5.92 -5.02 -29.57
N PHE A 89 -5.86 -3.71 -29.54
CA PHE A 89 -6.43 -2.90 -28.45
C PHE A 89 -7.33 -1.81 -29.02
N SER A 90 -8.27 -1.37 -28.21
CA SER A 90 -9.22 -0.30 -28.51
C SER A 90 -9.24 0.71 -27.38
N SER A 91 -9.73 1.90 -27.67
CA SER A 91 -10.03 2.87 -26.63
C SER A 91 -11.03 2.33 -25.62
N VAL A 92 -10.90 2.73 -24.37
CA VAL A 92 -11.74 2.30 -23.25
C VAL A 92 -12.26 3.48 -22.46
N SER A 93 -13.46 3.33 -21.92
CA SER A 93 -13.98 4.20 -20.86
C SER A 93 -13.71 3.55 -19.52
N ILE A 94 -13.12 4.29 -18.59
CA ILE A 94 -12.79 3.81 -17.24
C ILE A 94 -13.51 4.69 -16.23
N THR A 95 -14.40 4.07 -15.46
CA THR A 95 -15.08 4.70 -14.34
C THR A 95 -14.42 4.28 -13.04
N VAL A 96 -14.01 5.24 -12.23
CA VAL A 96 -13.32 5.06 -10.95
C VAL A 96 -14.27 5.40 -9.80
N ASN A 97 -14.33 4.54 -8.80
CA ASN A 97 -14.97 4.78 -7.52
C ASN A 97 -14.01 4.43 -6.38
N SER A 98 -13.84 5.33 -5.39
CA SER A 98 -12.88 5.19 -4.29
C SER A 98 -13.57 5.20 -2.93
N ASP A 99 -13.24 4.21 -2.09
CA ASP A 99 -13.59 4.15 -0.66
C ASP A 99 -12.38 4.56 0.24
N LEU A 100 -11.29 5.08 -0.37
CA LEU A 100 -10.03 5.38 0.33
C LEU A 100 -9.92 6.84 0.78
N ASP A 101 -10.94 7.63 0.52
CA ASP A 101 -11.05 9.00 0.99
C ASP A 101 -12.17 9.10 2.03
N SER A 102 -12.08 10.08 2.93
CA SER A 102 -13.16 10.40 3.87
C SER A 102 -14.35 11.08 3.15
N GLU A 103 -15.47 11.18 3.81
CA GLU A 103 -16.69 11.80 3.24
C GLU A 103 -16.47 13.25 2.80
N ASP A 104 -15.57 13.96 3.46
CA ASP A 104 -15.17 15.33 3.11
C ASP A 104 -14.02 15.39 2.08
N GLY A 105 -13.64 14.26 1.47
CA GLY A 105 -12.67 14.15 0.39
C GLY A 105 -11.19 14.18 0.82
N ARG A 106 -10.90 14.11 2.13
CA ARG A 106 -9.53 13.99 2.62
C ARG A 106 -9.03 12.55 2.50
N LYS A 107 -7.74 12.37 2.17
CA LYS A 107 -7.11 11.06 2.10
C LYS A 107 -7.03 10.41 3.48
N LEU A 108 -7.41 9.15 3.57
CA LEU A 108 -7.31 8.36 4.81
C LEU A 108 -5.91 7.74 5.04
N GLY A 109 -4.93 7.97 4.15
CA GLY A 109 -3.60 7.36 4.28
C GLY A 109 -3.54 5.87 3.95
N LEU A 110 -4.57 5.33 3.32
CA LEU A 110 -4.71 3.91 2.99
C LEU A 110 -4.05 3.50 1.66
N GLY A 111 -3.21 4.35 1.04
CA GLY A 111 -2.44 3.99 -0.16
C GLY A 111 -3.21 4.13 -1.48
N SER A 112 -4.00 5.18 -1.66
CA SER A 112 -4.85 5.40 -2.85
C SER A 112 -4.07 5.40 -4.18
N SER A 113 -2.82 5.90 -4.20
CA SER A 113 -1.98 5.92 -5.40
C SER A 113 -1.63 4.51 -5.90
N GLY A 114 -1.28 3.59 -4.98
CA GLY A 114 -1.04 2.18 -5.33
C GLY A 114 -2.33 1.46 -5.69
N ALA A 115 -3.40 1.73 -4.95
CA ALA A 115 -4.69 1.08 -5.19
C ALA A 115 -5.27 1.40 -6.58
N ILE A 116 -5.17 2.66 -7.08
CA ILE A 116 -5.66 2.99 -8.42
C ILE A 116 -4.87 2.29 -9.51
N VAL A 117 -3.54 2.25 -9.41
CA VAL A 117 -2.69 1.54 -10.37
C VAL A 117 -3.04 0.05 -10.42
N ALA A 118 -3.15 -0.59 -9.25
CA ALA A 118 -3.52 -2.01 -9.15
C ALA A 118 -4.92 -2.29 -9.71
N ALA A 119 -5.91 -1.43 -9.42
CA ALA A 119 -7.27 -1.57 -9.95
C ALA A 119 -7.29 -1.54 -11.48
N ILE A 120 -6.55 -0.60 -12.09
CA ILE A 120 -6.44 -0.49 -13.56
C ILE A 120 -5.79 -1.74 -14.15
N ILE A 121 -4.63 -2.16 -13.64
CA ILE A 121 -3.92 -3.34 -14.16
C ILE A 121 -4.78 -4.60 -14.04
N LYS A 122 -5.45 -4.83 -12.91
CA LYS A 122 -6.37 -5.96 -12.74
C LYS A 122 -7.57 -5.88 -13.68
N GLY A 123 -8.16 -4.69 -13.81
CA GLY A 123 -9.30 -4.46 -14.70
C GLY A 123 -8.94 -4.72 -16.18
N LEU A 124 -7.80 -4.21 -16.64
CA LEU A 124 -7.31 -4.42 -18.00
C LEU A 124 -6.91 -5.88 -18.25
N ASN A 125 -6.28 -6.55 -17.27
CA ASN A 125 -5.96 -7.97 -17.36
C ASN A 125 -7.23 -8.81 -17.60
N ARG A 126 -8.31 -8.53 -16.89
CA ARG A 126 -9.62 -9.18 -17.09
C ARG A 126 -10.27 -8.78 -18.42
N PHE A 127 -10.20 -7.49 -18.78
CA PHE A 127 -10.80 -6.97 -20.01
C PHE A 127 -10.17 -7.59 -21.26
N TYR A 128 -8.84 -7.68 -21.31
CA TYR A 128 -8.11 -8.28 -22.43
C TYR A 128 -7.82 -9.79 -22.27
N GLN A 129 -8.25 -10.39 -21.15
CA GLN A 129 -8.10 -11.84 -20.86
C GLN A 129 -6.64 -12.35 -20.99
N LEU A 130 -5.66 -11.53 -20.53
CA LEU A 130 -4.24 -11.90 -20.62
C LEU A 130 -3.85 -12.98 -19.60
N ASN A 131 -4.67 -13.24 -18.58
CA ASN A 131 -4.43 -14.21 -17.52
C ASN A 131 -3.07 -14.02 -16.82
N LEU A 132 -2.68 -12.78 -16.58
CA LEU A 132 -1.46 -12.46 -15.84
C LEU A 132 -1.65 -12.86 -14.38
N ASN A 133 -0.65 -13.52 -13.81
CA ASN A 133 -0.61 -13.82 -12.38
C ASN A 133 -0.30 -12.57 -11.53
N SER A 134 -0.45 -12.70 -10.21
CA SER A 134 -0.29 -11.58 -9.27
C SER A 134 1.10 -10.94 -9.33
N ILE A 135 2.17 -11.73 -9.49
CA ILE A 135 3.53 -11.18 -9.57
C ILE A 135 3.75 -10.37 -10.86
N SER A 136 3.19 -10.81 -11.99
CA SER A 136 3.25 -10.07 -13.25
C SER A 136 2.46 -8.76 -13.17
N MET A 137 1.27 -8.79 -12.56
CA MET A 137 0.47 -7.58 -12.32
C MET A 137 1.18 -6.61 -11.38
N PHE A 138 1.82 -7.11 -10.32
CA PHE A 138 2.64 -6.29 -9.42
C PHE A 138 3.79 -5.61 -10.17
N LYS A 139 4.55 -6.36 -10.99
CA LYS A 139 5.63 -5.81 -11.81
C LYS A 139 5.14 -4.70 -12.76
N LEU A 140 3.98 -4.88 -13.41
CA LEU A 140 3.37 -3.83 -14.24
C LEU A 140 3.05 -2.57 -13.43
N CYS A 141 2.55 -2.72 -12.21
CA CYS A 141 2.29 -1.59 -11.32
C CYS A 141 3.58 -0.84 -10.98
N VAL A 142 4.66 -1.56 -10.67
CA VAL A 142 5.97 -0.95 -10.38
C VAL A 142 6.52 -0.21 -11.60
N ILE A 143 6.50 -0.84 -12.79
CA ILE A 143 6.94 -0.21 -14.04
C ILE A 143 6.16 1.09 -14.30
N SER A 144 4.84 1.08 -14.05
CA SER A 144 3.98 2.27 -14.20
C SER A 144 4.41 3.41 -13.27
N GLN A 145 4.80 3.11 -12.05
CA GLN A 145 5.30 4.13 -11.10
C GLN A 145 6.72 4.59 -11.45
N SER A 146 7.56 3.69 -11.96
CA SER A 146 8.90 4.02 -12.44
C SER A 146 8.85 5.01 -13.62
N ASP A 147 7.93 4.85 -14.57
CA ASP A 147 7.70 5.79 -15.66
C ASP A 147 7.34 7.21 -15.16
N LEU A 148 6.73 7.31 -13.98
CA LEU A 148 6.45 8.57 -13.29
C LEU A 148 7.60 9.06 -12.38
N LYS A 149 8.72 8.31 -12.32
CA LYS A 149 9.84 8.55 -11.39
C LYS A 149 9.41 8.55 -9.91
N VAL A 150 8.36 7.82 -9.58
CA VAL A 150 7.92 7.59 -8.21
C VAL A 150 8.69 6.40 -7.66
N GLN A 151 9.49 6.64 -6.63
CA GLN A 151 10.25 5.61 -5.94
C GLN A 151 9.67 5.38 -4.54
N GLY A 152 9.87 4.18 -4.01
CA GLY A 152 9.42 3.82 -2.68
C GLY A 152 9.55 2.33 -2.39
N SER A 153 8.87 1.87 -1.37
CA SER A 153 8.85 0.45 -1.02
C SER A 153 8.02 -0.41 -1.96
N TYR A 154 7.04 0.18 -2.65
CA TYR A 154 6.01 -0.52 -3.44
C TYR A 154 5.16 -1.52 -2.65
N GLY A 155 5.22 -1.48 -1.32
CA GLY A 155 4.43 -2.35 -0.45
C GLY A 155 2.92 -2.09 -0.56
N ASP A 156 2.52 -0.87 -0.87
CA ASP A 156 1.14 -0.50 -1.19
C ASP A 156 0.63 -1.17 -2.47
N LEU A 157 1.48 -1.27 -3.50
CA LEU A 157 1.17 -2.02 -4.73
C LEU A 157 1.01 -3.52 -4.45
N ALA A 158 1.92 -4.09 -3.63
CA ALA A 158 1.82 -5.49 -3.26
C ALA A 158 0.51 -5.78 -2.52
N ALA A 159 0.16 -4.99 -1.49
CA ALA A 159 -1.11 -5.14 -0.78
C ALA A 159 -2.32 -4.96 -1.71
N ALA A 160 -2.28 -3.95 -2.60
CA ALA A 160 -3.38 -3.68 -3.54
C ALA A 160 -3.60 -4.79 -4.56
N ILE A 161 -2.55 -5.51 -4.95
CA ILE A 161 -2.62 -6.66 -5.87
C ILE A 161 -3.04 -7.93 -5.14
N TYR A 162 -2.40 -8.28 -4.04
CA TYR A 162 -2.54 -9.60 -3.42
C TYR A 162 -3.74 -9.70 -2.46
N GLY A 163 -4.13 -8.62 -1.77
CA GLY A 163 -5.11 -8.71 -0.70
C GLY A 163 -4.58 -9.48 0.52
N GLY A 164 -5.42 -9.73 1.52
CA GLY A 164 -5.06 -10.49 2.71
C GLY A 164 -4.06 -9.79 3.62
N ILE A 165 -3.35 -10.58 4.44
CA ILE A 165 -2.14 -10.16 5.15
C ILE A 165 -0.96 -10.77 4.42
N ILE A 166 0.03 -9.97 4.08
CA ILE A 166 1.20 -10.41 3.32
C ILE A 166 2.49 -10.07 4.05
N GLN A 167 3.46 -10.98 3.93
CA GLN A 167 4.87 -10.67 4.03
C GLN A 167 5.33 -10.16 2.67
N TYR A 168 6.00 -9.04 2.67
CA TYR A 168 6.53 -8.43 1.47
C TYR A 168 8.00 -8.07 1.66
N THR A 169 8.82 -8.35 0.65
CA THR A 169 10.22 -7.93 0.59
C THR A 169 10.44 -7.24 -0.76
N ARG A 170 11.00 -6.03 -0.72
CA ARG A 170 11.31 -5.26 -1.93
C ARG A 170 12.45 -5.92 -2.71
N PHE A 171 12.38 -5.83 -4.03
CA PHE A 171 13.42 -6.25 -4.97
C PHE A 171 14.63 -5.30 -4.95
N GLU A 172 15.79 -5.82 -5.38
CA GLU A 172 16.96 -5.01 -5.73
C GLU A 172 16.70 -4.15 -6.97
N ASP A 173 17.55 -3.17 -7.22
CA ASP A 173 17.38 -2.31 -8.37
C ASP A 173 17.41 -3.12 -9.67
N VAL A 174 16.37 -2.95 -10.47
CA VAL A 174 16.16 -3.58 -11.77
C VAL A 174 16.18 -2.49 -12.84
N ASP A 175 16.93 -2.73 -13.91
CA ASP A 175 16.91 -1.84 -15.08
C ASP A 175 15.53 -1.92 -15.77
N MET A 176 14.76 -0.84 -15.68
CA MET A 176 13.40 -0.73 -16.24
C MET A 176 13.37 -0.33 -17.72
N THR A 177 14.51 -0.26 -18.42
CA THR A 177 14.59 0.20 -19.82
C THR A 177 14.23 -0.85 -20.83
N GLY A 178 14.09 -2.11 -20.45
CA GLY A 178 13.77 -3.24 -21.32
C GLY A 178 12.33 -3.24 -21.85
N SER A 179 12.00 -4.22 -22.70
CA SER A 179 10.61 -4.49 -23.08
C SER A 179 9.80 -4.93 -21.86
N ILE A 180 8.51 -4.60 -21.84
CA ILE A 180 7.62 -5.01 -20.74
C ILE A 180 7.60 -6.54 -20.60
N SER A 181 7.49 -7.24 -21.70
CA SER A 181 7.50 -8.72 -21.73
C SER A 181 8.79 -9.31 -21.13
N ALA A 182 9.95 -8.71 -21.42
CA ALA A 182 11.22 -9.15 -20.84
C ALA A 182 11.24 -8.91 -19.33
N LEU A 183 10.84 -7.71 -18.88
CA LEU A 183 10.77 -7.36 -17.46
C LEU A 183 9.82 -8.27 -16.65
N LEU A 184 8.70 -8.69 -17.25
CA LEU A 184 7.78 -9.62 -16.59
C LEU A 184 8.39 -11.02 -16.42
N ASN A 185 9.18 -11.48 -17.39
CA ASN A 185 9.79 -12.82 -17.41
C ASN A 185 11.13 -12.90 -16.64
N THR A 186 11.80 -11.76 -16.42
CA THR A 186 13.03 -11.71 -15.63
C THR A 186 12.72 -11.85 -14.15
N GLU A 187 13.55 -12.59 -13.43
CA GLU A 187 13.52 -12.60 -11.97
C GLU A 187 13.94 -11.22 -11.43
N TRP A 188 13.23 -10.73 -10.43
CA TRP A 188 13.60 -9.52 -9.70
C TRP A 188 14.22 -9.95 -8.38
N PRO A 189 15.54 -9.80 -8.22
CA PRO A 189 16.25 -10.33 -7.05
C PRO A 189 15.63 -9.82 -5.74
N GLN A 190 15.53 -10.70 -4.75
CA GLN A 190 14.94 -10.47 -3.43
C GLN A 190 13.44 -10.16 -3.40
N LEU A 191 12.76 -9.96 -4.52
CA LEU A 191 11.32 -9.79 -4.52
C LEU A 191 10.62 -11.02 -3.95
N SER A 192 9.90 -10.83 -2.87
CA SER A 192 9.08 -11.89 -2.28
C SER A 192 7.75 -11.34 -1.79
N VAL A 193 6.67 -12.06 -2.10
CA VAL A 193 5.33 -11.78 -1.57
C VAL A 193 4.71 -13.11 -1.19
N SER A 194 4.36 -13.27 0.06
CA SER A 194 3.68 -14.47 0.57
C SER A 194 2.55 -14.11 1.52
N TYR A 195 1.50 -14.93 1.54
CA TYR A 195 0.41 -14.75 2.50
C TYR A 195 0.81 -15.20 3.89
N LEU A 196 0.44 -14.42 4.88
CA LEU A 196 0.56 -14.79 6.28
C LEU A 196 -0.76 -15.33 6.83
N ASN A 197 -0.66 -16.38 7.65
CA ASN A 197 -1.74 -16.96 8.40
C ASN A 197 -1.27 -17.11 9.84
N TYR A 198 -1.93 -16.43 10.74
CA TYR A 198 -1.66 -16.61 12.16
C TYR A 198 -2.57 -17.69 12.74
N PRO A 199 -2.08 -18.54 13.66
CA PRO A 199 -2.89 -19.60 14.29
C PRO A 199 -3.79 -19.07 15.43
N PHE A 200 -3.98 -17.76 15.51
CA PHE A 200 -4.78 -17.07 16.53
C PHE A 200 -5.61 -15.95 15.87
N ASP A 201 -6.67 -15.56 16.55
CA ASP A 201 -7.52 -14.46 16.07
C ASP A 201 -6.80 -13.12 16.27
N LEU A 202 -6.88 -12.28 15.25
CA LEU A 202 -6.42 -10.91 15.29
C LEU A 202 -7.60 -9.97 15.53
N HIS A 203 -7.58 -9.24 16.63
CA HIS A 203 -8.51 -8.14 16.90
C HIS A 203 -7.75 -6.81 16.78
N TRP A 204 -8.26 -5.87 16.01
CA TRP A 204 -7.56 -4.60 15.78
C TRP A 204 -8.52 -3.42 15.75
N VAL A 205 -7.98 -2.25 16.04
CA VAL A 205 -8.62 -0.96 15.85
C VAL A 205 -7.70 -0.08 15.02
N VAL A 206 -8.28 0.67 14.09
CA VAL A 206 -7.58 1.67 13.27
C VAL A 206 -8.14 3.04 13.60
N GLY A 207 -7.26 3.97 13.94
CA GLY A 207 -7.60 5.37 14.17
C GLY A 207 -7.00 6.26 13.08
N TRP A 208 -7.82 7.12 12.47
CA TRP A 208 -7.35 8.15 11.57
C TRP A 208 -7.24 9.49 12.30
N THR A 209 -6.09 10.14 12.18
CA THR A 209 -5.77 11.38 12.93
C THR A 209 -6.35 12.64 12.29
N GLY A 210 -6.88 12.55 11.07
CA GLY A 210 -7.40 13.70 10.33
C GLY A 210 -6.32 14.57 9.65
N GLU A 211 -5.04 14.28 9.85
CA GLU A 211 -3.91 15.00 9.28
C GLU A 211 -3.21 14.13 8.21
N PRO A 212 -3.14 14.57 6.94
CA PRO A 212 -2.46 13.80 5.90
C PRO A 212 -0.93 13.91 6.05
N ALA A 213 -0.24 12.78 5.91
CA ALA A 213 1.21 12.71 5.90
C ALA A 213 1.78 12.60 4.48
N SER A 214 2.96 13.22 4.23
CA SER A 214 3.70 13.08 2.98
C SER A 214 4.72 11.95 3.08
N THR A 215 4.34 10.74 2.68
CA THR A 215 5.19 9.54 2.73
C THR A 215 6.52 9.74 1.98
N GLN A 216 6.48 10.27 0.74
CA GLN A 216 7.69 10.43 -0.08
C GLN A 216 8.76 11.28 0.61
N ARG A 217 8.40 12.48 1.08
CA ARG A 217 9.36 13.37 1.76
C ARG A 217 9.98 12.74 3.00
N ARG A 218 9.23 11.92 3.73
CA ARG A 218 9.70 11.23 4.94
C ARG A 218 10.66 10.10 4.61
N VAL A 219 10.37 9.32 3.58
CA VAL A 219 11.27 8.27 3.08
C VAL A 219 12.56 8.89 2.56
N ASP A 220 12.48 9.95 1.75
CA ASP A 220 13.66 10.66 1.22
C ASP A 220 14.54 11.23 2.36
N TRP A 221 13.92 11.77 3.41
CA TRP A 221 14.63 12.27 4.58
C TRP A 221 15.39 11.16 5.32
N VAL A 222 14.74 10.03 5.58
CA VAL A 222 15.39 8.89 6.26
C VAL A 222 16.48 8.27 5.38
N HIS A 223 16.32 8.28 4.06
CA HIS A 223 17.33 7.77 3.13
C HIS A 223 18.69 8.53 3.23
N ALA A 224 18.69 9.77 3.68
CA ALA A 224 19.92 10.51 3.93
C ALA A 224 20.81 9.88 5.04
N PHE A 225 20.27 8.97 5.84
CA PHE A 225 20.98 8.28 6.92
C PHE A 225 21.51 6.91 6.52
N ILE A 226 21.46 6.51 5.25
CA ILE A 226 21.79 5.15 4.78
C ILE A 226 23.23 4.71 5.16
N GLU A 227 24.18 5.64 5.24
CA GLU A 227 25.56 5.36 5.63
C GLU A 227 25.81 5.48 7.14
N ASN A 228 24.78 5.84 7.92
CA ASN A 228 24.91 5.99 9.37
C ASN A 228 24.92 4.62 10.06
N GLU A 229 25.96 4.33 10.85
CA GLU A 229 26.11 3.04 11.54
C GLU A 229 24.90 2.68 12.44
N LYS A 230 24.32 3.67 13.14
CA LYS A 230 23.12 3.43 13.95
C LYS A 230 21.91 3.09 13.10
N TYR A 231 21.81 3.71 11.92
CA TYR A 231 20.72 3.37 11.01
C TYR A 231 20.87 1.94 10.46
N ILE A 232 22.08 1.51 10.12
CA ILE A 232 22.35 0.14 9.69
C ILE A 232 21.96 -0.86 10.80
N GLN A 233 22.33 -0.57 12.05
CA GLN A 233 21.93 -1.41 13.19
C GLN A 233 20.40 -1.45 13.37
N LEU A 234 19.71 -0.31 13.16
CA LEU A 234 18.25 -0.27 13.17
C LEU A 234 17.65 -1.11 12.05
N LEU A 235 18.22 -1.12 10.85
CA LEU A 235 17.75 -1.98 9.76
C LEU A 235 17.79 -3.47 10.13
N ASP A 236 18.92 -3.94 10.71
CA ASP A 236 19.06 -5.32 11.17
C ASP A 236 18.06 -5.65 12.28
N LEU A 237 17.85 -4.72 13.22
CA LEU A 237 16.89 -4.88 14.29
C LEU A 237 15.44 -4.96 13.74
N SER A 238 15.08 -4.09 12.77
CA SER A 238 13.79 -4.16 12.09
C SER A 238 13.56 -5.52 11.46
N LYS A 239 14.55 -6.01 10.71
CA LYS A 239 14.51 -7.31 10.05
C LYS A 239 14.24 -8.44 11.06
N LYS A 240 14.94 -8.43 12.19
CA LYS A 240 14.77 -9.42 13.28
C LYS A 240 13.35 -9.36 13.85
N ILE A 241 12.88 -8.17 14.25
CA ILE A 241 11.53 -8.01 14.85
C ILE A 241 10.45 -8.50 13.88
N VAL A 242 10.54 -8.11 12.59
CA VAL A 242 9.53 -8.51 11.60
C VAL A 242 9.52 -10.02 11.40
N TYR A 243 10.69 -10.69 11.33
CA TYR A 243 10.72 -12.17 11.24
C TYR A 243 10.17 -12.86 12.49
N GLU A 244 10.44 -12.34 13.69
CA GLU A 244 9.85 -12.85 14.93
C GLU A 244 8.32 -12.70 14.91
N MET A 245 7.81 -11.57 14.44
CA MET A 245 6.36 -11.36 14.28
C MET A 245 5.74 -12.32 13.24
N ILE A 246 6.40 -12.57 12.12
CA ILE A 246 5.95 -13.52 11.10
C ILE A 246 5.82 -14.93 11.69
N GLN A 247 6.72 -15.31 12.59
CA GLN A 247 6.77 -16.62 13.23
C GLN A 247 5.96 -16.72 14.52
N SER A 248 5.20 -15.68 14.90
CA SER A 248 4.40 -15.68 16.13
C SER A 248 3.39 -16.83 16.13
N HIS A 249 3.38 -17.61 17.20
CA HIS A 249 2.47 -18.74 17.39
C HIS A 249 1.28 -18.41 18.31
N ASP A 250 1.32 -17.28 18.99
CA ASP A 250 0.30 -16.78 19.89
C ASP A 250 0.17 -15.26 19.81
N ILE A 251 -0.97 -14.75 20.27
CA ILE A 251 -1.27 -13.33 20.20
C ILE A 251 -0.32 -12.47 21.04
N GLU A 252 0.17 -12.99 22.19
CA GLU A 252 1.04 -12.21 23.06
C GLU A 252 2.42 -11.97 22.45
N SER A 253 2.99 -12.99 21.77
CA SER A 253 4.23 -12.87 21.00
C SER A 253 4.07 -11.84 19.90
N PHE A 254 2.92 -11.84 19.19
CA PHE A 254 2.62 -10.88 18.15
C PHE A 254 2.49 -9.45 18.71
N LEU A 255 1.74 -9.25 19.81
CA LEU A 255 1.59 -7.98 20.49
C LEU A 255 2.92 -7.43 21.01
N ASN A 256 3.80 -8.32 21.50
CA ASN A 256 5.16 -7.95 21.86
C ASN A 256 5.96 -7.43 20.67
N GLY A 257 5.85 -8.07 19.51
CA GLY A 257 6.45 -7.59 18.26
C GLY A 257 5.96 -6.20 17.85
N ILE A 258 4.65 -5.90 18.01
CA ILE A 258 4.10 -4.54 17.78
C ILE A 258 4.76 -3.52 18.71
N ARG A 259 4.93 -3.84 20.01
CA ARG A 259 5.61 -2.96 20.98
C ARG A 259 7.06 -2.70 20.59
N GLN A 260 7.80 -3.77 20.28
CA GLN A 260 9.20 -3.66 19.84
C GLN A 260 9.34 -2.85 18.53
N TYR A 261 8.41 -3.03 17.59
CA TYR A 261 8.46 -2.27 16.35
C TYR A 261 8.11 -0.79 16.56
N ARG A 262 7.20 -0.48 17.49
CA ARG A 262 6.97 0.91 17.93
C ARG A 262 8.24 1.53 18.54
N ASP A 263 8.93 0.80 19.41
CA ASP A 263 10.18 1.26 20.03
C ASP A 263 11.26 1.47 18.97
N TRP A 264 11.29 0.64 17.93
CA TRP A 264 12.15 0.82 16.77
C TRP A 264 11.83 2.13 16.03
N LEU A 265 10.54 2.42 15.78
CA LEU A 265 10.11 3.69 15.16
C LEU A 265 10.50 4.90 16.01
N ASN A 266 10.40 4.81 17.32
CA ASN A 266 10.83 5.87 18.23
C ASN A 266 12.36 6.09 18.19
N GLN A 267 13.15 5.03 18.07
CA GLN A 267 14.59 5.14 17.88
C GLN A 267 14.95 5.80 16.52
N LEU A 268 14.19 5.46 15.47
CA LEU A 268 14.33 6.10 14.17
C LEU A 268 13.96 7.59 14.23
N GLU A 269 12.89 7.95 14.93
CA GLU A 269 12.47 9.34 15.20
C GLU A 269 13.60 10.13 15.87
N ILE A 270 14.21 9.56 16.93
CA ILE A 270 15.33 10.20 17.64
C ILE A 270 16.57 10.35 16.74
N LEU A 271 16.89 9.34 15.93
CA LEU A 271 18.07 9.36 15.04
C LEU A 271 17.93 10.41 13.93
N THR A 272 16.70 10.56 13.38
CA THR A 272 16.46 11.36 12.17
C THR A 272 15.83 12.72 12.45
N ASP A 273 15.44 13.01 13.69
CA ASP A 273 14.65 14.19 14.07
C ASP A 273 13.33 14.32 13.26
N LEU A 274 12.78 13.20 12.83
CA LEU A 274 11.57 13.13 12.04
C LEU A 274 10.39 12.73 12.94
N THR A 275 9.46 13.61 13.21
CA THR A 275 8.27 13.28 14.02
C THR A 275 7.45 12.17 13.35
N ILE A 276 7.48 10.95 13.89
CA ILE A 276 6.70 9.79 13.45
C ILE A 276 5.41 9.70 14.27
N GLU A 277 5.53 9.75 15.60
CA GLU A 277 4.38 9.75 16.50
C GLU A 277 3.93 11.18 16.83
N THR A 278 2.88 11.66 16.16
CA THR A 278 2.20 12.92 16.54
C THR A 278 1.49 12.78 17.89
N SER A 279 1.05 13.90 18.47
CA SER A 279 0.27 13.88 19.72
C SER A 279 -0.99 13.02 19.62
N GLN A 280 -1.67 13.02 18.47
CA GLN A 280 -2.86 12.20 18.25
C GLN A 280 -2.52 10.72 18.13
N ILE A 281 -1.42 10.35 17.44
CA ILE A 281 -0.94 8.96 17.40
C ILE A 281 -0.57 8.49 18.81
N LYS A 282 0.12 9.30 19.61
CA LYS A 282 0.44 8.99 21.02
C LYS A 282 -0.83 8.77 21.84
N SER A 283 -1.81 9.66 21.73
CA SER A 283 -3.10 9.50 22.42
C SER A 283 -3.84 8.23 22.01
N PHE A 284 -3.84 7.89 20.71
CA PHE A 284 -4.39 6.62 20.21
C PHE A 284 -3.74 5.42 20.90
N ILE A 285 -2.41 5.39 20.93
CA ILE A 285 -1.64 4.28 21.49
C ILE A 285 -1.86 4.18 22.99
N GLU A 286 -1.91 5.30 23.72
CA GLU A 286 -2.19 5.34 25.16
C GLU A 286 -3.57 4.74 25.47
N ILE A 287 -4.62 5.15 24.76
CA ILE A 287 -5.96 4.58 24.89
C ILE A 287 -5.94 3.07 24.66
N CYS A 288 -5.31 2.63 23.57
CA CYS A 288 -5.21 1.20 23.24
C CYS A 288 -4.45 0.41 24.31
N THR A 289 -3.37 0.97 24.87
CA THR A 289 -2.58 0.35 25.93
C THR A 289 -3.37 0.21 27.24
N GLN A 290 -4.19 1.21 27.61
CA GLN A 290 -5.09 1.14 28.76
C GLN A 290 -6.14 0.01 28.65
N HIS A 291 -6.41 -0.43 27.41
CA HIS A 291 -7.31 -1.54 27.09
C HIS A 291 -6.55 -2.83 26.69
N HIS A 292 -5.30 -3.00 27.17
CA HIS A 292 -4.45 -4.17 26.94
C HIS A 292 -4.06 -4.42 25.47
N GLY A 293 -4.13 -3.40 24.62
CA GLY A 293 -3.68 -3.44 23.24
C GLY A 293 -2.22 -3.01 23.07
N SER A 294 -1.67 -3.33 21.90
CA SER A 294 -0.39 -2.82 21.43
C SER A 294 -0.59 -2.07 20.11
N GLY A 295 -0.18 -0.80 20.08
CA GLY A 295 -0.43 0.08 18.95
C GLY A 295 0.80 0.83 18.47
N LYS A 296 0.75 1.31 17.22
CA LYS A 296 1.78 2.12 16.57
C LYS A 296 1.20 2.93 15.41
N SER A 297 1.97 3.87 14.85
CA SER A 297 1.64 4.47 13.56
C SER A 297 1.60 3.40 12.46
N SER A 298 0.79 3.59 11.44
CA SER A 298 0.73 2.70 10.27
C SER A 298 1.19 3.42 9.02
N GLY A 299 2.38 3.08 8.53
CA GLY A 299 3.04 3.75 7.42
C GLY A 299 4.12 4.76 7.88
N ALA A 300 4.31 5.86 7.14
CA ALA A 300 5.39 6.81 7.42
C ALA A 300 5.19 7.64 8.69
N GLY A 301 4.05 7.55 9.35
CA GLY A 301 3.75 8.38 10.53
C GLY A 301 3.60 9.87 10.20
N GLY A 302 3.59 10.70 11.24
CA GLY A 302 3.40 12.15 11.11
C GLY A 302 1.97 12.56 10.77
N GLY A 303 1.02 11.65 10.92
CA GLY A 303 -0.39 11.77 10.56
C GLY A 303 -0.95 10.45 10.05
N ASP A 304 -1.95 10.53 9.16
CA ASP A 304 -2.66 9.40 8.57
C ASP A 304 -3.26 8.45 9.64
N CYS A 305 -2.95 7.16 9.57
CA CYS A 305 -3.53 6.14 10.44
C CYS A 305 -2.55 5.64 11.51
N ALA A 306 -3.12 5.30 12.67
CA ALA A 306 -2.52 4.40 13.65
C ALA A 306 -3.31 3.09 13.70
N ILE A 307 -2.62 1.99 14.04
CA ILE A 307 -3.20 0.66 14.19
C ILE A 307 -2.82 0.08 15.54
N ALA A 308 -3.76 -0.62 16.17
CA ALA A 308 -3.50 -1.36 17.39
C ALA A 308 -4.16 -2.72 17.33
N PHE A 309 -3.52 -3.71 17.95
CA PHE A 309 -3.98 -5.09 18.06
C PHE A 309 -4.26 -5.44 19.53
N PHE A 310 -5.20 -6.38 19.74
CA PHE A 310 -5.71 -6.73 21.06
C PHE A 310 -5.85 -8.24 21.20
N PRO A 311 -5.73 -8.79 22.43
CA PRO A 311 -5.97 -10.20 22.67
C PRO A 311 -7.45 -10.59 22.53
N HIS A 312 -8.35 -9.62 22.74
CA HIS A 312 -9.81 -9.78 22.66
C HIS A 312 -10.46 -8.57 22.01
N PRO A 313 -11.69 -8.69 21.48
CA PRO A 313 -12.42 -7.55 20.94
C PRO A 313 -12.60 -6.43 21.98
N VAL A 314 -12.44 -5.18 21.55
CA VAL A 314 -12.57 -3.99 22.42
C VAL A 314 -13.56 -2.99 21.84
N ALA A 315 -14.24 -2.25 22.70
CA ALA A 315 -15.16 -1.18 22.33
C ALA A 315 -14.62 0.17 22.81
N ILE A 316 -13.73 0.78 22.04
CA ILE A 316 -13.06 2.06 22.37
C ILE A 316 -13.37 3.18 21.38
N ASN A 317 -14.27 2.96 20.43
CA ASN A 317 -14.57 3.94 19.38
C ASN A 317 -15.02 5.29 19.92
N ASP A 318 -15.91 5.31 20.91
CA ASP A 318 -16.40 6.56 21.50
C ASP A 318 -15.29 7.31 22.25
N ILE A 319 -14.36 6.59 22.87
CA ILE A 319 -13.19 7.18 23.53
C ILE A 319 -12.28 7.84 22.49
N LEU A 320 -12.00 7.15 21.37
CA LEU A 320 -11.20 7.71 20.27
C LEU A 320 -11.85 8.96 19.67
N LEU A 321 -13.16 8.91 19.41
CA LEU A 321 -13.91 10.06 18.89
C LEU A 321 -13.84 11.26 19.84
N SER A 322 -13.93 11.04 21.15
CA SER A 322 -13.81 12.12 22.17
C SER A 322 -12.42 12.80 22.15
N LYS A 323 -11.41 12.16 21.58
CA LYS A 323 -10.05 12.69 21.40
C LYS A 323 -9.78 13.21 19.98
N GLY A 324 -10.81 13.29 19.14
CA GLY A 324 -10.68 13.75 17.76
C GLY A 324 -10.02 12.74 16.82
N ILE A 325 -9.94 11.47 17.23
CA ILE A 325 -9.40 10.37 16.40
C ILE A 325 -10.59 9.61 15.83
N MET A 326 -10.69 9.54 14.49
CA MET A 326 -11.78 8.84 13.82
C MET A 326 -11.48 7.34 13.74
N PRO A 327 -12.26 6.47 14.40
CA PRO A 327 -12.11 5.03 14.22
C PRO A 327 -12.57 4.62 12.82
N LEU A 328 -11.74 3.85 12.13
CA LEU A 328 -12.06 3.31 10.81
C LEU A 328 -12.49 1.86 10.93
N THR A 329 -13.68 1.54 10.42
CA THR A 329 -14.12 0.15 10.29
C THR A 329 -13.37 -0.48 9.12
N ILE A 330 -12.35 -1.26 9.43
CA ILE A 330 -11.48 -1.95 8.48
C ILE A 330 -11.57 -3.46 8.70
N GLN A 331 -11.73 -4.20 7.62
CA GLN A 331 -11.60 -5.65 7.57
C GLN A 331 -10.46 -6.01 6.64
N ILE A 332 -9.92 -7.22 6.76
CA ILE A 332 -8.92 -7.74 5.84
C ILE A 332 -9.59 -7.99 4.48
N ALA A 333 -8.96 -7.48 3.42
CA ALA A 333 -9.39 -7.76 2.05
C ALA A 333 -9.32 -9.25 1.74
N LYS A 334 -10.17 -9.72 0.84
CA LYS A 334 -10.07 -11.09 0.32
C LYS A 334 -8.73 -11.26 -0.42
N ARG A 335 -8.13 -12.44 -0.28
CA ARG A 335 -6.99 -12.83 -1.10
C ARG A 335 -7.41 -12.95 -2.55
N GLU A 336 -6.56 -12.48 -3.44
CA GLU A 336 -6.73 -12.76 -4.86
C GLU A 336 -6.23 -14.19 -5.12
N VAL A 337 -7.15 -15.05 -5.52
CA VAL A 337 -6.82 -16.39 -6.04
C VAL A 337 -6.62 -16.21 -7.54
N VAL A 338 -5.37 -16.25 -7.99
CA VAL A 338 -5.02 -16.22 -9.42
C VAL A 338 -4.35 -17.53 -9.78
#